data_bf6aafaaa82f288993c9fb44ee3a875a
#
_entry.id   bf6aafaaa82f288993c9fb44ee3a875a
#
_cell.length_a   1.000
_cell.length_b   1.000
_cell.length_c   1.000
_cell.angle_alpha   90.00
_cell.angle_beta   90.00
_cell.angle_gamma   90.00
#
_symmetry.space_group_name_H-M   'P 1'
#
loop_
_entity.id
_entity.type
_entity.pdbx_description
1 polymer ?
#
loop_
_entity_poly.entity_id
_entity_poly.type
_entity_poly.pdbx_seq_one_letter_code
_entity_poly.pdbx_strand_id
1 'polypeptide(L)'
;MNPTNPVLAAHATGDELQQVQAAFAQHFANGEVIRGRLDLSPHVQSVDGSGATVTDCYGDSTHVFDAATGQQKDPQGDNHFQITAALVLDAGVWKVSSISKEGEGCTPS
;
A
#
# COMPACT_ATOMS: atom_id res chain seq x y z
N MET A 1 -1.65 12.37 7.37
CA MET A 1 -2.45 11.31 6.75
C MET A 1 -3.86 11.83 6.47
N ASN A 2 -4.16 12.06 5.22
CA ASN A 2 -5.42 12.67 4.79
C ASN A 2 -6.14 11.73 3.82
N PRO A 3 -7.31 11.16 4.20
CA PRO A 3 -8.03 10.21 3.35
C PRO A 3 -8.56 10.82 2.05
N THR A 4 -8.66 12.15 1.97
CA THR A 4 -9.13 12.84 0.78
C THR A 4 -8.00 13.45 -0.05
N ASN A 5 -6.74 13.11 0.26
CA ASN A 5 -5.59 13.63 -0.47
C ASN A 5 -5.67 13.19 -1.94
N PRO A 6 -5.64 14.12 -2.91
CA PRO A 6 -5.77 13.77 -4.33
C PRO A 6 -4.62 12.91 -4.87
N VAL A 7 -3.49 12.85 -4.19
CA VAL A 7 -2.38 11.96 -4.56
C VAL A 7 -2.82 10.50 -4.55
N LEU A 8 -3.74 10.11 -3.66
CA LEU A 8 -4.25 8.74 -3.62
C LEU A 8 -4.92 8.36 -4.94
N ALA A 9 -5.80 9.21 -5.45
CA ALA A 9 -6.51 8.95 -6.71
C ALA A 9 -5.59 9.05 -7.93
N ALA A 10 -4.43 9.71 -7.80
CA ALA A 10 -3.47 9.81 -8.88
C ALA A 10 -2.73 8.49 -9.11
N HIS A 11 -2.62 7.62 -8.10
CA HIS A 11 -1.82 6.39 -8.17
C HIS A 11 -2.62 5.13 -7.89
N ALA A 12 -3.86 5.22 -7.45
CA ALA A 12 -4.73 4.08 -7.16
C ALA A 12 -6.13 4.34 -7.67
N THR A 13 -6.87 3.28 -7.92
CA THR A 13 -8.25 3.34 -8.39
C THR A 13 -9.01 2.09 -7.91
N GLY A 14 -10.34 2.07 -8.10
CA GLY A 14 -11.17 0.91 -7.78
C GLY A 14 -11.08 0.52 -6.31
N ASP A 15 -10.99 -0.79 -6.07
CA ASP A 15 -10.96 -1.35 -4.72
C ASP A 15 -9.77 -0.86 -3.90
N GLU A 16 -8.61 -0.73 -4.53
CA GLU A 16 -7.41 -0.28 -3.81
C GLU A 16 -7.57 1.15 -3.31
N LEU A 17 -8.10 2.04 -4.13
CA LEU A 17 -8.34 3.42 -3.71
C LEU A 17 -9.30 3.47 -2.52
N GLN A 18 -10.38 2.67 -2.58
CA GLN A 18 -11.36 2.62 -1.50
C GLN A 18 -10.73 2.10 -0.20
N GLN A 19 -9.92 1.04 -0.28
CA GLN A 19 -9.26 0.45 0.89
C GLN A 19 -8.28 1.42 1.54
N VAL A 20 -7.47 2.10 0.74
CA VAL A 20 -6.48 3.05 1.25
C VAL A 20 -7.18 4.25 1.91
N GLN A 21 -8.22 4.78 1.26
CA GLN A 21 -8.98 5.89 1.81
C GLN A 21 -9.66 5.51 3.13
N ALA A 22 -10.23 4.31 3.20
CA ALA A 22 -10.88 3.82 4.41
C ALA A 22 -9.87 3.64 5.56
N ALA A 23 -8.70 3.08 5.27
CA ALA A 23 -7.66 2.89 6.28
C ALA A 23 -7.16 4.24 6.82
N PHE A 24 -6.93 5.20 5.95
CA PHE A 24 -6.47 6.53 6.37
C PHE A 24 -7.53 7.24 7.20
N ALA A 25 -8.80 7.12 6.81
CA ALA A 25 -9.90 7.72 7.58
C ALA A 25 -9.99 7.13 8.97
N GLN A 26 -9.82 5.81 9.10
CA GLN A 26 -9.86 5.13 10.39
C GLN A 26 -8.72 5.59 11.30
N HIS A 27 -7.49 5.63 10.79
CA HIS A 27 -6.35 6.08 11.59
C HIS A 27 -6.49 7.55 11.98
N PHE A 28 -6.94 8.39 11.07
CA PHE A 28 -7.16 9.79 11.36
C PHE A 28 -8.20 9.98 12.48
N ALA A 29 -9.31 9.23 12.41
CA ALA A 29 -10.37 9.31 13.41
C ALA A 29 -9.89 8.84 14.80
N ASN A 30 -8.93 7.92 14.85
CA ASN A 30 -8.37 7.38 16.07
C ASN A 30 -7.18 8.18 16.61
N GLY A 31 -6.82 9.29 15.96
CA GLY A 31 -5.67 10.09 16.36
C GLY A 31 -4.35 9.37 16.17
N GLU A 32 -4.23 8.57 15.11
CA GLU A 32 -3.07 7.74 14.81
C GLU A 32 -2.33 8.26 13.60
N VAL A 33 -1.01 8.07 13.59
CA VAL A 33 -0.16 8.29 12.42
C VAL A 33 0.65 7.04 12.13
N ILE A 34 0.99 6.84 10.86
CA ILE A 34 1.84 5.74 10.44
C ILE A 34 3.20 6.32 10.08
N ARG A 35 4.28 5.72 10.61
CA ARG A 35 5.66 6.11 10.32
C ARG A 35 6.47 4.88 10.00
N GLY A 36 7.58 5.08 9.28
CA GLY A 36 8.44 4.03 8.79
C GLY A 36 8.48 4.04 7.28
N ARG A 37 8.85 2.91 6.69
CA ARG A 37 8.97 2.88 5.23
C ARG A 37 8.58 1.52 4.67
N LEU A 38 8.32 1.50 3.37
CA LEU A 38 8.13 0.30 2.58
C LEU A 38 9.32 0.18 1.62
N ASP A 39 9.95 -1.00 1.60
CA ASP A 39 11.01 -1.32 0.63
C ASP A 39 10.40 -2.17 -0.47
N LEU A 40 10.40 -1.67 -1.69
CA LEU A 40 9.71 -2.29 -2.81
C LEU A 40 10.70 -2.98 -3.75
N SER A 41 10.28 -4.14 -4.28
CA SER A 41 11.04 -4.91 -5.28
C SER A 41 10.07 -5.40 -6.36
N PRO A 42 9.43 -4.50 -7.12
CA PRO A 42 8.39 -4.89 -8.06
C PRO A 42 8.95 -5.58 -9.31
N HIS A 43 8.22 -6.60 -9.77
CA HIS A 43 8.51 -7.31 -11.01
C HIS A 43 7.25 -7.36 -11.86
N VAL A 44 7.35 -6.86 -13.09
CA VAL A 44 6.25 -6.94 -14.04
C VAL A 44 6.12 -8.37 -14.55
N GLN A 45 4.96 -8.99 -14.31
CA GLN A 45 4.67 -10.34 -14.78
C GLN A 45 4.06 -10.34 -16.18
N SER A 46 3.14 -9.40 -16.43
CA SER A 46 2.50 -9.29 -17.74
C SER A 46 1.96 -7.88 -17.93
N VAL A 47 1.92 -7.49 -19.21
CA VAL A 47 1.24 -6.26 -19.64
C VAL A 47 0.36 -6.65 -20.80
N ASP A 48 -0.93 -6.29 -20.74
CA ASP A 48 -1.91 -6.61 -21.78
C ASP A 48 -2.80 -5.39 -21.99
N GLY A 49 -2.49 -4.63 -23.05
CA GLY A 49 -3.25 -3.43 -23.37
C GLY A 49 -3.22 -2.40 -22.24
N SER A 50 -4.35 -2.20 -21.62
CA SER A 50 -4.50 -1.25 -20.51
C SER A 50 -4.44 -1.90 -19.13
N GLY A 51 -4.05 -3.17 -19.06
CA GLY A 51 -3.90 -3.90 -17.80
C GLY A 51 -2.48 -4.41 -17.61
N ALA A 52 -2.05 -4.53 -16.36
CA ALA A 52 -0.76 -5.12 -16.01
C ALA A 52 -0.85 -5.86 -14.69
N THR A 53 0.00 -6.88 -14.54
CA THR A 53 0.15 -7.61 -13.29
C THR A 53 1.58 -7.48 -12.82
N VAL A 54 1.76 -7.09 -11.56
CA VAL A 54 3.05 -6.88 -10.93
C VAL A 54 3.11 -7.70 -9.64
N THR A 55 4.22 -8.40 -9.43
CA THR A 55 4.49 -9.04 -8.14
C THR A 55 5.56 -8.26 -7.41
N ASP A 56 5.50 -8.30 -6.09
CA ASP A 56 6.43 -7.56 -5.24
C ASP A 56 6.62 -8.32 -3.92
N CYS A 57 7.88 -8.50 -3.54
CA CYS A 57 8.21 -8.90 -2.17
C CYS A 57 8.64 -7.63 -1.44
N TYR A 58 7.68 -6.95 -0.81
CA TYR A 58 7.98 -5.69 -0.15
C TYR A 58 8.29 -5.87 1.33
N GLY A 59 9.23 -5.08 1.82
CA GLY A 59 9.53 -5.00 3.24
C GLY A 59 8.69 -3.90 3.87
N ASP A 60 8.03 -4.21 4.98
CA ASP A 60 7.19 -3.27 5.71
C ASP A 60 7.77 -3.03 7.09
N SER A 61 8.33 -1.85 7.29
CA SER A 61 8.80 -1.38 8.59
C SER A 61 7.96 -0.20 9.11
N THR A 62 6.73 -0.09 8.60
CA THR A 62 5.82 0.94 9.09
C THR A 62 5.15 0.49 10.38
N HIS A 63 4.88 1.47 11.26
CA HIS A 63 4.22 1.24 12.54
C HIS A 63 3.23 2.35 12.82
N VAL A 64 2.22 2.03 13.62
CA VAL A 64 1.18 2.98 14.02
C VAL A 64 1.60 3.64 15.33
N PHE A 65 1.52 4.96 15.37
CA PHE A 65 1.84 5.76 16.55
C PHE A 65 0.65 6.62 16.96
N ASP A 66 0.54 6.86 18.27
CA ASP A 66 -0.41 7.85 18.77
C ASP A 66 0.10 9.24 18.40
N ALA A 67 -0.74 10.03 17.72
CA ALA A 67 -0.34 11.34 17.22
C ALA A 67 -0.08 12.34 18.37
N ALA A 68 -0.78 12.19 19.50
CA ALA A 68 -0.66 13.12 20.62
C ALA A 68 0.56 12.82 21.50
N THR A 69 0.88 11.53 21.72
CA THR A 69 1.94 11.11 22.63
C THR A 69 3.22 10.66 21.91
N GLY A 70 3.13 10.31 20.63
CA GLY A 70 4.23 9.74 19.87
C GLY A 70 4.52 8.28 20.22
N GLN A 71 3.67 7.65 21.02
CA GLN A 71 3.89 6.28 21.45
C GLN A 71 3.46 5.28 20.39
N GLN A 72 4.29 4.26 20.16
CA GLN A 72 3.97 3.19 19.20
C GLN A 72 2.82 2.34 19.75
N LYS A 73 1.83 2.08 18.90
CA LYS A 73 0.61 1.36 19.29
C LYS A 73 0.62 -0.10 18.83
N ASP A 74 1.33 -0.41 17.73
CA ASP A 74 1.42 -1.77 17.22
C ASP A 74 2.76 -2.41 17.60
N PRO A 75 2.73 -3.58 18.27
CA PRO A 75 3.97 -4.22 18.71
C PRO A 75 4.63 -5.09 17.63
N GLN A 76 4.07 -5.14 16.43
CA GLN A 76 4.57 -6.02 15.38
C GLN A 76 5.95 -5.57 14.90
N GLY A 77 6.82 -6.55 14.62
CA GLY A 77 8.11 -6.29 14.02
C GLY A 77 8.02 -6.05 12.53
N ASP A 78 9.20 -5.85 11.92
CA ASP A 78 9.30 -5.65 10.49
C ASP A 78 9.07 -6.96 9.77
N ASN A 79 8.35 -6.92 8.64
CA ASN A 79 7.98 -8.10 7.88
C ASN A 79 8.18 -7.90 6.38
N HIS A 80 8.28 -9.03 5.67
CA HIS A 80 8.25 -9.05 4.21
C HIS A 80 7.00 -9.78 3.75
N PHE A 81 6.35 -9.22 2.72
CA PHE A 81 5.10 -9.75 2.19
C PHE A 81 5.20 -9.91 0.69
N GLN A 82 4.71 -11.06 0.18
CA GLN A 82 4.56 -11.27 -1.25
C GLN A 82 3.17 -10.83 -1.66
N ILE A 83 3.11 -9.91 -2.62
CA ILE A 83 1.85 -9.43 -3.16
C ILE A 83 1.80 -9.57 -4.67
N THR A 84 0.58 -9.61 -5.19
CA THR A 84 0.28 -9.45 -6.61
C THR A 84 -0.62 -8.24 -6.75
N ALA A 85 -0.20 -7.29 -7.57
CA ALA A 85 -0.97 -6.09 -7.83
C ALA A 85 -1.49 -6.11 -9.25
N ALA A 86 -2.75 -5.74 -9.42
CA ALA A 86 -3.34 -5.47 -10.72
C ALA A 86 -3.33 -3.96 -10.95
N LEU A 87 -2.85 -3.56 -12.13
CA LEU A 87 -2.79 -2.15 -12.52
C LEU A 87 -3.64 -1.91 -13.74
N VAL A 88 -4.16 -0.71 -13.87
CA VAL A 88 -4.88 -0.26 -15.06
C VAL A 88 -4.24 1.03 -15.57
N LEU A 89 -4.25 1.19 -16.89
CA LEU A 89 -3.82 2.42 -17.54
C LEU A 89 -5.02 3.34 -17.64
N ASP A 90 -4.94 4.47 -16.94
CA ASP A 90 -6.01 5.46 -16.87
C ASP A 90 -5.47 6.82 -17.24
N ALA A 91 -5.95 7.36 -18.37
CA ALA A 91 -5.53 8.66 -18.88
C ALA A 91 -4.00 8.79 -19.01
N GLY A 92 -3.36 7.72 -19.47
CA GLY A 92 -1.90 7.68 -19.65
C GLY A 92 -1.09 7.42 -18.38
N VAL A 93 -1.75 7.13 -17.27
CA VAL A 93 -1.09 6.85 -15.99
C VAL A 93 -1.47 5.45 -15.52
N TRP A 94 -0.47 4.65 -15.16
CA TRP A 94 -0.71 3.35 -14.53
C TRP A 94 -1.10 3.54 -13.08
N LYS A 95 -2.21 2.92 -12.69
CA LYS A 95 -2.76 3.00 -11.33
C LYS A 95 -3.02 1.62 -10.77
N VAL A 96 -2.77 1.45 -9.49
CA VAL A 96 -3.07 0.19 -8.80
C VAL A 96 -4.57 0.09 -8.57
N SER A 97 -5.17 -0.97 -9.10
CA SER A 97 -6.61 -1.23 -8.95
C SER A 97 -6.92 -2.23 -7.86
N SER A 98 -6.03 -3.19 -7.61
CA SER A 98 -6.19 -4.17 -6.54
C SER A 98 -4.84 -4.74 -6.14
N ILE A 99 -4.76 -5.21 -4.88
CA ILE A 99 -3.59 -5.89 -4.35
C ILE A 99 -4.07 -7.13 -3.62
N SER A 100 -3.41 -8.25 -3.91
CA SER A 100 -3.63 -9.52 -3.19
C SER A 100 -2.38 -9.88 -2.43
N LYS A 101 -2.48 -10.14 -1.13
CA LYS A 101 -1.36 -10.63 -0.33
C LYS A 101 -1.29 -12.14 -0.51
N GLU A 102 -0.15 -12.63 -1.01
CA GLU A 102 0.04 -14.05 -1.33
C GLU A 102 0.74 -14.80 -0.20
N GLY A 103 1.51 -14.12 0.66
CA GLY A 103 2.20 -14.78 1.76
C GLY A 103 3.15 -13.85 2.50
N GLU A 104 3.79 -14.39 3.52
CA GLU A 104 4.76 -13.67 4.35
C GLU A 104 6.11 -14.35 4.28
N GLY A 105 7.16 -13.60 4.65
CA GLY A 105 8.51 -14.15 4.74
C GLY A 105 9.20 -14.38 3.40
N CYS A 106 8.74 -13.74 2.33
CA CYS A 106 9.42 -13.81 1.05
C CYS A 106 10.79 -13.12 1.10
N THR A 107 11.65 -13.45 0.14
CA THR A 107 12.96 -12.84 0.01
C THR A 107 12.95 -11.86 -1.17
N PRO A 108 13.30 -10.59 -0.95
CA PRO A 108 13.41 -9.63 -2.05
C PRO A 108 14.46 -10.07 -3.07
N SER A 109 14.16 -9.86 -4.34
CA SER A 109 15.07 -10.24 -5.44
C SER A 109 15.68 -9.01 -6.10
#